data_b05a20bd3c205563de1dc543046eb5d7
#
_entry.id   b05a20bd3c205563de1dc543046eb5d7
#
_cell.length_a   1.000
_cell.length_b   1.000
_cell.length_c   1.000
_cell.angle_alpha   90.00
_cell.angle_beta   90.00
_cell.angle_gamma   90.00
#
_symmetry.space_group_name_H-M   'P 1'
#
loop_
_entity.id
_entity.type
_entity.pdbx_description
1 polymer ?
#
loop_
_entity_poly.entity_id
_entity_poly.type
_entity_poly.pdbx_seq_one_letter_code
_entity_poly.pdbx_strand_id
1 'polypeptide(L)'
;MIREYGYEYNSLLRKDIFSITQWKNTNKTLWGAYCLRSGRDALKFIAKTHAGATVYLPALCCDSMITPFEKYGCRVVFYRLNDSLTVHFPSLLKGLQSNNGVKLLLFCDYFGISMIEPDQLVQLKSCCNNLILINDITHHLLSANAIESCFDYTIASLRKWLGIPDGGLLWSNRELKSIELFEEHGFAELRLQAQCMRTEYFLTEDENLKASYRQIFSTVSSLLDDDLLPRKMTKPPFEAVAWRGFQHSRM
;
A
#
# COMPACT_ATOMS: atom_id res chain seq x y z
N MET A 1 -11.70 -29.29 4.09
CA MET A 1 -10.71 -28.20 3.87
C MET A 1 -11.47 -26.90 3.79
N ILE A 2 -11.35 -26.06 4.81
CA ILE A 2 -12.02 -24.75 4.88
C ILE A 2 -11.29 -23.78 3.94
N ARG A 3 -12.05 -23.08 3.10
CA ARG A 3 -11.54 -22.02 2.24
C ARG A 3 -12.12 -20.70 2.69
N GLU A 4 -11.27 -19.81 3.16
CA GLU A 4 -11.60 -18.40 3.37
C GLU A 4 -10.88 -17.55 2.31
N TYR A 5 -11.65 -16.70 1.64
CA TYR A 5 -11.13 -15.78 0.63
C TYR A 5 -10.93 -14.39 1.25
N GLY A 6 -9.87 -13.73 0.88
CA GLY A 6 -9.53 -12.39 1.35
C GLY A 6 -8.02 -12.13 1.31
N TYR A 7 -7.63 -10.90 1.59
CA TYR A 7 -6.23 -10.46 1.56
C TYR A 7 -5.51 -10.63 2.92
N GLU A 8 -6.19 -11.17 3.92
CA GLU A 8 -5.58 -11.40 5.24
C GLU A 8 -4.86 -12.75 5.24
N TYR A 9 -3.57 -12.71 5.49
CA TYR A 9 -2.74 -13.91 5.59
C TYR A 9 -2.72 -14.47 7.01
N ASN A 10 -2.52 -15.77 7.10
CA ASN A 10 -2.17 -16.43 8.35
C ASN A 10 -0.78 -15.97 8.81
N SER A 11 -0.41 -16.25 10.06
CA SER A 11 0.96 -16.04 10.50
C SER A 11 1.93 -16.85 9.63
N LEU A 12 3.10 -16.26 9.31
CA LEU A 12 4.12 -16.91 8.48
C LEU A 12 4.55 -18.25 9.07
N LEU A 13 4.51 -19.30 8.24
CA LEU A 13 5.12 -20.57 8.56
C LEU A 13 6.62 -20.52 8.21
N ARG A 14 7.40 -21.42 8.84
CA ARG A 14 8.88 -21.46 8.71
C ARG A 14 9.37 -21.54 7.25
N LYS A 15 8.64 -22.24 6.37
CA LYS A 15 8.92 -22.35 4.95
C LYS A 15 8.78 -21.03 4.19
N ASP A 16 7.90 -20.14 4.66
CA ASP A 16 7.65 -18.85 3.99
C ASP A 16 8.78 -17.86 4.28
N ILE A 17 9.46 -18.00 5.42
CA ILE A 17 10.63 -17.20 5.80
C ILE A 17 11.79 -17.42 4.83
N PHE A 18 12.01 -18.64 4.39
CA PHE A 18 13.09 -18.94 3.43
C PHE A 18 12.84 -18.25 2.09
N SER A 19 11.64 -18.32 1.57
CA SER A 19 11.25 -17.67 0.31
C SER A 19 11.40 -16.13 0.38
N ILE A 20 11.06 -15.53 1.51
CA ILE A 20 11.21 -14.09 1.74
C ILE A 20 12.68 -13.69 1.86
N THR A 21 13.51 -14.50 2.51
CA THR A 21 14.95 -14.25 2.63
C THR A 21 15.64 -14.34 1.26
N GLN A 22 15.23 -15.29 0.43
CA GLN A 22 15.71 -15.41 -0.94
C GLN A 22 15.30 -14.20 -1.78
N TRP A 23 14.04 -13.76 -1.68
CA TRP A 23 13.55 -12.56 -2.36
C TRP A 23 14.29 -11.29 -1.93
N LYS A 24 14.57 -11.13 -0.62
CA LYS A 24 15.37 -10.02 -0.08
C LYS A 24 16.76 -9.94 -0.71
N ASN A 25 17.42 -11.08 -0.91
CA ASN A 25 18.79 -11.12 -1.46
C ASN A 25 18.82 -10.81 -2.96
N THR A 26 17.71 -11.01 -3.66
CA THR A 26 17.60 -10.80 -5.10
C THR A 26 16.96 -9.46 -5.48
N ASN A 27 16.18 -8.84 -4.59
CA ASN A 27 15.38 -7.67 -4.92
C ASN A 27 15.89 -6.40 -4.21
N LYS A 28 16.66 -5.58 -4.94
CA LYS A 28 17.16 -4.29 -4.48
C LYS A 28 16.06 -3.22 -4.32
N THR A 29 14.83 -3.53 -4.71
CA THR A 29 13.69 -2.60 -4.76
C THR A 29 13.33 -2.03 -3.39
N LEU A 30 13.60 -2.75 -2.30
CA LEU A 30 13.31 -2.25 -0.93
C LEU A 30 14.28 -1.18 -0.43
N TRP A 31 15.42 -0.99 -1.09
CA TRP A 31 16.41 -0.01 -0.66
C TRP A 31 15.89 1.41 -0.89
N GLY A 32 16.08 2.27 0.10
CA GLY A 32 15.64 3.67 0.03
C GLY A 32 14.15 3.90 0.31
N ALA A 33 13.38 2.85 0.63
CA ALA A 33 11.99 3.02 1.03
C ALA A 33 11.87 3.50 2.48
N TYR A 34 10.91 4.40 2.71
CA TYR A 34 10.40 4.67 4.06
C TYR A 34 9.39 3.59 4.45
N CYS A 35 9.62 2.97 5.62
CA CYS A 35 8.77 1.91 6.13
C CYS A 35 7.65 2.48 7.00
N LEU A 36 6.41 2.26 6.57
CA LEU A 36 5.20 2.75 7.22
C LEU A 36 4.34 1.57 7.69
N ARG A 37 3.40 1.85 8.59
CA ARG A 37 2.44 0.87 9.12
C ARG A 37 1.62 0.21 8.00
N SER A 38 1.26 0.96 6.97
CA SER A 38 0.43 0.45 5.86
C SER A 38 0.59 1.27 4.58
N GLY A 39 0.11 0.75 3.44
CA GLY A 39 -0.01 1.53 2.21
C GLY A 39 -0.93 2.76 2.36
N ARG A 40 -1.97 2.69 3.23
CA ARG A 40 -2.79 3.86 3.59
C ARG A 40 -1.97 4.96 4.25
N ASP A 41 -1.01 4.62 5.10
CA ASP A 41 -0.15 5.61 5.74
C ASP A 41 0.79 6.27 4.74
N ALA A 42 1.20 5.56 3.69
CA ALA A 42 1.92 6.17 2.56
C ALA A 42 1.04 7.18 1.80
N LEU A 43 -0.21 6.83 1.54
CA LEU A 43 -1.17 7.77 0.92
C LEU A 43 -1.49 8.96 1.83
N LYS A 44 -1.63 8.76 3.15
CA LYS A 44 -1.81 9.85 4.11
C LYS A 44 -0.62 10.82 4.11
N PHE A 45 0.59 10.29 4.05
CA PHE A 45 1.79 11.12 3.94
C PHE A 45 1.75 12.00 2.70
N ILE A 46 1.43 11.41 1.53
CA ILE A 46 1.33 12.15 0.27
C ILE A 46 0.20 13.18 0.34
N ALA A 47 -0.97 12.79 0.84
CA ALA A 47 -2.12 13.66 0.98
C ALA A 47 -1.86 14.84 1.94
N LYS A 48 -1.18 14.59 3.08
CA LYS A 48 -0.75 15.62 4.03
C LYS A 48 0.21 16.61 3.38
N THR A 49 1.19 16.10 2.62
CA THR A 49 2.20 16.94 1.93
C THR A 49 1.56 17.84 0.85
N HIS A 50 0.46 17.40 0.26
CA HIS A 50 -0.23 18.08 -0.84
C HIS A 50 -1.69 18.40 -0.48
N ALA A 51 -1.93 18.79 0.77
CA ALA A 51 -3.27 19.08 1.25
C ALA A 51 -4.00 20.11 0.36
N GLY A 52 -5.27 19.89 0.09
CA GLY A 52 -6.08 20.76 -0.78
C GLY A 52 -5.84 20.59 -2.28
N ALA A 53 -4.93 19.72 -2.72
CA ALA A 53 -4.72 19.42 -4.13
C ALA A 53 -5.91 18.70 -4.77
N THR A 54 -5.94 18.63 -6.11
CA THR A 54 -6.87 17.72 -6.80
C THR A 54 -6.15 16.39 -7.06
N VAL A 55 -6.71 15.29 -6.57
CA VAL A 55 -6.19 13.95 -6.83
C VAL A 55 -7.05 13.22 -7.86
N TYR A 56 -6.39 12.67 -8.86
CA TYR A 56 -6.99 11.82 -9.88
C TYR A 56 -6.71 10.36 -9.53
N LEU A 57 -7.77 9.59 -9.27
CA LEU A 57 -7.75 8.17 -8.94
C LEU A 57 -8.40 7.36 -10.05
N PRO A 58 -7.99 6.09 -10.27
CA PRO A 58 -8.70 5.23 -11.21
C PRO A 58 -10.13 4.97 -10.71
N ALA A 59 -11.09 4.88 -11.63
CA ALA A 59 -12.49 4.60 -11.28
C ALA A 59 -12.66 3.24 -10.57
N LEU A 60 -11.75 2.30 -10.81
CA LEU A 60 -11.66 1.03 -10.09
C LEU A 60 -10.68 1.18 -8.92
N CYS A 61 -11.15 1.64 -7.77
CA CYS A 61 -10.31 1.75 -6.56
C CYS A 61 -11.15 1.45 -5.31
N CYS A 62 -10.47 1.17 -4.21
CA CYS A 62 -11.10 0.93 -2.91
C CYS A 62 -11.09 2.20 -2.05
N ASP A 63 -11.98 2.26 -1.05
CA ASP A 63 -12.08 3.37 -0.12
C ASP A 63 -10.75 3.72 0.56
N SER A 64 -9.90 2.71 0.78
CA SER A 64 -8.57 2.93 1.36
C SER A 64 -7.62 3.76 0.48
N MET A 65 -7.92 3.94 -0.81
CA MET A 65 -7.21 4.84 -1.71
C MET A 65 -7.82 6.24 -1.74
N ILE A 66 -9.10 6.38 -1.40
CA ILE A 66 -9.87 7.62 -1.45
C ILE A 66 -9.76 8.39 -0.13
N THR A 67 -10.11 7.73 0.97
CA THR A 67 -10.22 8.30 2.32
C THR A 67 -8.99 9.12 2.76
N PRO A 68 -7.74 8.68 2.51
CA PRO A 68 -6.56 9.48 2.89
C PRO A 68 -6.56 10.87 2.26
N PHE A 69 -6.96 10.99 1.01
CA PHE A 69 -6.97 12.26 0.30
C PHE A 69 -8.11 13.17 0.75
N GLU A 70 -9.32 12.62 0.92
CA GLU A 70 -10.48 13.38 1.40
C GLU A 70 -10.24 13.97 2.79
N LYS A 71 -9.61 13.21 3.69
CA LYS A 71 -9.29 13.64 5.04
C LYS A 71 -8.32 14.82 5.11
N TYR A 72 -7.50 15.00 4.10
CA TYR A 72 -6.60 16.17 3.96
C TYR A 72 -7.15 17.25 3.02
N GLY A 73 -8.46 17.22 2.76
CA GLY A 73 -9.14 18.23 1.95
C GLY A 73 -8.80 18.21 0.47
N CYS A 74 -8.24 17.12 -0.04
CA CYS A 74 -8.02 16.97 -1.46
C CYS A 74 -9.35 16.75 -2.19
N ARG A 75 -9.49 17.36 -3.37
CA ARG A 75 -10.60 17.09 -4.26
C ARG A 75 -10.34 15.81 -5.04
N VAL A 76 -11.13 14.77 -4.81
CA VAL A 76 -11.02 13.49 -5.54
C VAL A 76 -11.77 13.58 -6.87
N VAL A 77 -11.10 13.16 -7.94
CA VAL A 77 -11.64 13.04 -9.30
C VAL A 77 -11.30 11.66 -9.85
N PHE A 78 -12.30 10.93 -10.31
CA PHE A 78 -12.07 9.61 -10.89
C PHE A 78 -11.80 9.71 -12.38
N TYR A 79 -10.76 9.02 -12.85
CA TYR A 79 -10.50 8.87 -14.27
C TYR A 79 -10.95 7.50 -14.77
N ARG A 80 -11.36 7.47 -16.03
CA ARG A 80 -11.90 6.29 -16.69
C ARG A 80 -10.80 5.32 -17.09
N LEU A 81 -11.10 4.01 -16.98
CA LEU A 81 -10.31 2.92 -17.52
C LEU A 81 -10.98 2.31 -18.75
N ASN A 82 -10.17 1.69 -19.60
CA ASN A 82 -10.62 0.79 -20.67
C ASN A 82 -10.93 -0.60 -20.07
N ASP A 83 -11.55 -1.46 -20.83
CA ASP A 83 -11.87 -2.84 -20.42
C ASP A 83 -10.61 -3.68 -20.14
N SER A 84 -9.47 -3.28 -20.73
CA SER A 84 -8.14 -3.87 -20.48
C SER A 84 -7.45 -3.38 -19.19
N LEU A 85 -8.14 -2.61 -18.34
CA LEU A 85 -7.61 -1.95 -17.14
C LEU A 85 -6.54 -0.88 -17.41
N THR A 86 -6.34 -0.51 -18.67
CA THR A 86 -5.47 0.62 -19.04
C THR A 86 -6.23 1.96 -18.94
N VAL A 87 -5.50 3.04 -18.83
CA VAL A 87 -6.07 4.38 -18.74
C VAL A 87 -6.78 4.77 -20.06
N HIS A 88 -8.00 5.30 -19.97
CA HIS A 88 -8.60 5.97 -21.12
C HIS A 88 -7.96 7.34 -21.31
N PHE A 89 -6.78 7.35 -21.96
CA PHE A 89 -5.85 8.47 -22.00
C PHE A 89 -6.46 9.81 -22.50
N PRO A 90 -7.27 9.86 -23.56
CA PRO A 90 -7.85 11.12 -24.02
C PRO A 90 -8.72 11.82 -22.96
N SER A 91 -9.49 11.05 -22.18
CA SER A 91 -10.34 11.64 -21.13
C SER A 91 -9.53 12.10 -19.92
N LEU A 92 -8.48 11.36 -19.56
CA LEU A 92 -7.57 11.74 -18.49
C LEU A 92 -6.84 13.05 -18.82
N LEU A 93 -6.25 13.13 -20.01
CA LEU A 93 -5.52 14.33 -20.47
C LEU A 93 -6.41 15.57 -20.45
N LYS A 94 -7.64 15.46 -21.01
CA LYS A 94 -8.63 16.54 -20.98
C LYS A 94 -8.97 17.00 -19.56
N GLY A 95 -9.16 16.04 -18.62
CA GLY A 95 -9.45 16.32 -17.21
C GLY A 95 -8.30 17.05 -16.52
N LEU A 96 -7.06 16.62 -16.76
CA LEU A 96 -5.87 17.24 -16.18
C LEU A 96 -5.62 18.66 -16.71
N GLN A 97 -5.85 18.91 -17.99
CA GLN A 97 -5.68 20.23 -18.60
C GLN A 97 -6.72 21.25 -18.16
N SER A 98 -7.90 20.82 -17.75
CA SER A 98 -8.97 21.70 -17.26
C SER A 98 -8.73 22.24 -15.84
N ASN A 99 -7.70 21.80 -15.14
CA ASN A 99 -7.37 22.19 -13.77
C ASN A 99 -5.97 22.83 -13.71
N ASN A 100 -5.88 24.07 -13.20
CA ASN A 100 -4.63 24.82 -13.09
C ASN A 100 -3.89 24.65 -11.76
N GLY A 101 -4.51 24.01 -10.76
CA GLY A 101 -3.91 23.76 -9.43
C GLY A 101 -2.88 22.63 -9.42
N VAL A 102 -2.38 22.30 -8.23
CA VAL A 102 -1.58 21.11 -8.00
C VAL A 102 -2.44 19.88 -8.23
N LYS A 103 -1.93 18.96 -9.03
CA LYS A 103 -2.61 17.71 -9.39
C LYS A 103 -1.77 16.53 -8.96
N LEU A 104 -2.40 15.60 -8.24
CA LEU A 104 -1.87 14.28 -7.95
C LEU A 104 -2.54 13.31 -8.92
N LEU A 105 -1.77 12.43 -9.55
CA LEU A 105 -2.29 11.38 -10.42
C LEU A 105 -1.73 10.04 -9.97
N LEU A 106 -2.61 9.16 -9.49
CA LEU A 106 -2.25 7.86 -8.98
C LEU A 106 -2.58 6.78 -10.01
N PHE A 107 -1.58 5.96 -10.31
CA PHE A 107 -1.70 4.72 -11.05
C PHE A 107 -1.61 3.53 -10.11
N CYS A 108 -2.33 2.45 -10.41
CA CYS A 108 -2.26 1.18 -9.69
C CYS A 108 -2.23 0.06 -10.73
N ASP A 109 -1.07 -0.48 -11.01
CA ASP A 109 -0.88 -1.53 -12.02
C ASP A 109 -1.57 -2.83 -11.58
N TYR A 110 -2.88 -2.91 -11.89
CA TYR A 110 -3.72 -4.02 -11.49
C TYR A 110 -3.16 -5.35 -12.00
N PHE A 111 -2.93 -6.28 -11.08
CA PHE A 111 -2.44 -7.62 -11.39
C PHE A 111 -1.12 -7.65 -12.18
N GLY A 112 -0.35 -6.56 -12.13
CA GLY A 112 0.89 -6.41 -12.89
C GLY A 112 0.72 -5.95 -14.33
N ILE A 113 -0.49 -5.51 -14.71
CA ILE A 113 -0.75 -4.88 -16.01
C ILE A 113 -0.41 -3.41 -15.91
N SER A 114 0.50 -2.93 -16.77
CA SER A 114 0.81 -1.50 -16.85
C SER A 114 -0.44 -0.71 -17.28
N MET A 115 -0.83 0.26 -16.47
CA MET A 115 -2.00 1.08 -16.75
C MET A 115 -1.76 2.13 -17.84
N ILE A 116 -0.50 2.49 -18.08
CA ILE A 116 -0.14 3.61 -18.96
C ILE A 116 1.16 3.30 -19.69
N GLU A 117 1.23 3.70 -20.96
CA GLU A 117 2.42 3.55 -21.78
C GLU A 117 3.48 4.62 -21.44
N PRO A 118 4.78 4.33 -21.58
CA PRO A 118 5.86 5.28 -21.29
C PRO A 118 5.72 6.61 -22.06
N ASP A 119 5.35 6.56 -23.33
CA ASP A 119 5.17 7.76 -24.16
C ASP A 119 4.02 8.64 -23.64
N GLN A 120 2.96 8.02 -23.13
CA GLN A 120 1.84 8.74 -22.52
C GLN A 120 2.25 9.43 -21.22
N LEU A 121 3.12 8.81 -20.40
CA LEU A 121 3.70 9.45 -19.20
C LEU A 121 4.53 10.68 -19.57
N VAL A 122 5.37 10.58 -20.60
CA VAL A 122 6.14 11.71 -21.13
C VAL A 122 5.21 12.83 -21.58
N GLN A 123 4.16 12.49 -22.31
CA GLN A 123 3.16 13.47 -22.76
C GLN A 123 2.44 14.16 -21.59
N LEU A 124 2.04 13.42 -20.54
CA LEU A 124 1.42 14.00 -19.35
C LEU A 124 2.33 15.02 -18.68
N LYS A 125 3.60 14.69 -18.51
CA LYS A 125 4.60 15.58 -17.90
C LYS A 125 4.84 16.84 -18.74
N SER A 126 4.82 16.74 -20.05
CA SER A 126 5.03 17.89 -20.96
C SER A 126 3.80 18.81 -21.08
N CYS A 127 2.59 18.23 -20.99
CA CYS A 127 1.34 18.98 -21.21
C CYS A 127 0.67 19.49 -19.93
N CYS A 128 1.07 19.00 -18.75
CA CYS A 128 0.40 19.30 -17.50
C CYS A 128 1.37 19.86 -16.47
N ASN A 129 1.32 21.17 -16.25
CA ASN A 129 2.09 21.81 -15.19
C ASN A 129 1.58 21.36 -13.80
N ASN A 130 2.49 21.37 -12.80
CA ASN A 130 2.18 21.02 -11.40
C ASN A 130 1.56 19.62 -11.24
N LEU A 131 1.93 18.67 -12.10
CA LEU A 131 1.50 17.29 -12.03
C LEU A 131 2.49 16.46 -11.22
N ILE A 132 1.98 15.73 -10.24
CA ILE A 132 2.70 14.82 -9.35
C ILE A 132 2.20 13.42 -9.63
N LEU A 133 3.10 12.53 -10.03
CA LEU A 133 2.78 11.15 -10.39
C LEU A 133 3.05 10.21 -9.21
N ILE A 134 2.06 9.37 -8.91
CA ILE A 134 2.12 8.36 -7.85
C ILE A 134 1.92 6.99 -8.49
N ASN A 135 2.81 6.04 -8.21
CA ASN A 135 2.68 4.64 -8.63
C ASN A 135 2.41 3.74 -7.42
N ASP A 136 1.28 3.06 -7.39
CA ASP A 136 1.00 2.00 -6.42
C ASP A 136 1.37 0.64 -7.03
N ILE A 137 2.54 0.13 -6.67
CA ILE A 137 3.06 -1.15 -7.13
C ILE A 137 2.61 -2.33 -6.26
N THR A 138 1.59 -2.15 -5.42
CA THR A 138 1.14 -3.19 -4.50
C THR A 138 0.82 -4.50 -5.23
N HIS A 139 0.22 -4.46 -6.41
CA HIS A 139 -0.20 -5.67 -7.12
C HIS A 139 0.93 -6.40 -7.87
N HIS A 140 2.10 -5.78 -8.02
CA HIS A 140 3.26 -6.39 -8.65
C HIS A 140 4.58 -6.19 -7.88
N LEU A 141 4.50 -5.85 -6.59
CA LEU A 141 5.67 -5.59 -5.74
C LEU A 141 6.78 -6.63 -5.85
N LEU A 142 6.42 -7.92 -5.91
CA LEU A 142 7.40 -9.01 -5.96
C LEU A 142 8.06 -9.18 -7.33
N SER A 143 7.47 -8.65 -8.39
CA SER A 143 8.00 -8.67 -9.76
C SER A 143 8.63 -7.34 -10.17
N ALA A 144 8.50 -6.29 -9.35
CA ALA A 144 9.13 -5.00 -9.63
C ALA A 144 10.66 -5.12 -9.54
N ASN A 145 11.35 -4.83 -10.64
CA ASN A 145 12.81 -4.92 -10.70
C ASN A 145 13.51 -3.65 -10.24
N ALA A 146 12.83 -2.51 -10.34
CA ALA A 146 13.33 -1.20 -9.92
C ALA A 146 12.17 -0.24 -9.67
N ILE A 147 12.44 0.81 -8.88
CA ILE A 147 11.52 1.94 -8.74
C ILE A 147 11.74 2.88 -9.91
N GLU A 148 10.69 3.14 -10.65
CA GLU A 148 10.77 3.98 -11.85
C GLU A 148 10.96 5.46 -11.48
N SER A 149 12.00 6.07 -12.04
CA SER A 149 12.35 7.47 -11.77
C SER A 149 11.37 8.48 -12.37
N CYS A 150 10.47 8.03 -13.23
CA CYS A 150 9.43 8.89 -13.80
C CYS A 150 8.31 9.23 -12.82
N PHE A 151 8.12 8.46 -11.75
CA PHE A 151 7.14 8.76 -10.71
C PHE A 151 7.75 9.60 -9.59
N ASP A 152 7.00 10.56 -9.09
CA ASP A 152 7.39 11.38 -7.94
C ASP A 152 7.34 10.57 -6.64
N TYR A 153 6.33 9.72 -6.51
CA TYR A 153 6.16 8.79 -5.40
C TYR A 153 5.84 7.40 -5.92
N THR A 154 6.39 6.39 -5.26
CA THR A 154 5.98 4.99 -5.42
C THR A 154 5.59 4.45 -4.08
N ILE A 155 4.48 3.72 -4.02
CA ILE A 155 3.97 3.12 -2.79
C ILE A 155 3.72 1.63 -2.96
N ALA A 156 3.73 0.89 -1.84
CA ALA A 156 3.31 -0.50 -1.81
C ALA A 156 2.77 -0.91 -0.44
N SER A 157 1.88 -1.91 -0.43
CA SER A 157 1.42 -2.56 0.79
C SER A 157 2.04 -3.96 0.92
N LEU A 158 2.97 -4.12 1.85
CA LEU A 158 3.62 -5.41 2.15
C LEU A 158 2.64 -6.45 2.67
N ARG A 159 1.64 -6.04 3.44
CA ARG A 159 0.64 -6.93 4.05
C ARG A 159 -0.19 -7.72 3.06
N LYS A 160 -0.28 -7.26 1.80
CA LYS A 160 -0.98 -7.97 0.73
C LYS A 160 -0.16 -9.13 0.15
N TRP A 161 1.13 -9.23 0.49
CA TRP A 161 2.05 -10.25 0.00
C TRP A 161 2.63 -11.12 1.10
N LEU A 162 2.75 -10.56 2.31
CA LEU A 162 3.42 -11.20 3.43
C LEU A 162 2.46 -11.33 4.61
N GLY A 163 2.54 -12.45 5.33
CA GLY A 163 1.80 -12.69 6.57
C GLY A 163 2.34 -11.90 7.76
N ILE A 164 2.59 -10.61 7.59
CA ILE A 164 3.08 -9.68 8.62
C ILE A 164 1.96 -8.76 9.11
N PRO A 165 2.01 -8.30 10.37
CA PRO A 165 0.90 -7.53 10.94
C PRO A 165 0.79 -6.12 10.38
N ASP A 166 1.88 -5.46 10.07
CA ASP A 166 1.95 -4.13 9.48
C ASP A 166 2.95 -4.09 8.32
N GLY A 167 3.00 -3.02 7.57
CA GLY A 167 3.95 -2.82 6.49
C GLY A 167 3.34 -2.13 5.27
N GLY A 168 3.83 -0.93 5.04
CA GLY A 168 3.69 -0.13 3.84
C GLY A 168 5.04 0.44 3.45
N LEU A 169 5.23 0.71 2.19
CA LEU A 169 6.47 1.27 1.65
C LEU A 169 6.15 2.56 0.90
N LEU A 170 7.04 3.53 1.03
CA LEU A 170 7.02 4.77 0.28
C LEU A 170 8.42 5.07 -0.24
N TRP A 171 8.56 5.23 -1.53
CA TRP A 171 9.73 5.83 -2.18
C TRP A 171 9.38 7.21 -2.70
N SER A 172 10.33 8.11 -2.66
CA SER A 172 10.18 9.45 -3.20
C SER A 172 11.39 9.82 -4.06
N ASN A 173 11.12 10.23 -5.29
CA ASN A 173 12.09 10.86 -6.17
C ASN A 173 12.10 12.40 -6.00
N ARG A 174 11.29 12.92 -5.07
CA ARG A 174 11.29 14.33 -4.66
C ARG A 174 12.11 14.48 -3.40
N GLU A 175 12.76 15.63 -3.27
CA GLU A 175 13.39 16.01 -2.00
C GLU A 175 12.30 16.22 -0.94
N LEU A 176 12.32 15.38 0.09
CA LEU A 176 11.39 15.47 1.22
C LEU A 176 12.06 16.30 2.32
N LYS A 177 11.54 17.49 2.59
CA LYS A 177 12.11 18.43 3.60
C LYS A 177 12.19 17.86 5.02
N SER A 178 11.33 16.95 5.37
CA SER A 178 11.38 16.00 6.50
C SER A 178 10.13 15.13 6.43
N ILE A 179 10.29 13.83 6.65
CA ILE A 179 9.14 12.96 6.85
C ILE A 179 8.85 12.89 8.34
N GLU A 180 7.83 13.61 8.77
CA GLU A 180 7.31 13.45 10.11
C GLU A 180 6.42 12.20 10.13
N LEU A 181 6.99 11.09 10.59
CA LEU A 181 6.27 9.84 10.82
C LEU A 181 6.09 9.65 12.32
N PHE A 182 4.88 9.31 12.71
CA PHE A 182 4.53 9.11 14.10
C PHE A 182 4.72 7.64 14.52
N GLU A 183 5.07 7.42 15.78
CA GLU A 183 5.23 6.07 16.31
C GLU A 183 3.89 5.32 16.30
N GLU A 184 3.97 4.01 16.09
CA GLU A 184 2.82 3.11 16.11
C GLU A 184 2.71 2.47 17.50
N HIS A 185 1.48 2.33 17.98
CA HIS A 185 1.20 1.72 19.28
C HIS A 185 0.00 0.76 19.19
N GLY A 186 0.25 -0.53 19.38
CA GLY A 186 -0.77 -1.54 19.55
C GLY A 186 -1.43 -2.12 18.29
N PHE A 187 -1.32 -1.46 17.14
CA PHE A 187 -1.91 -1.93 15.89
C PHE A 187 -1.32 -3.27 15.43
N ALA A 188 0.02 -3.36 15.43
CA ALA A 188 0.72 -4.55 14.97
C ALA A 188 0.46 -5.75 15.91
N GLU A 189 0.41 -5.50 17.20
CA GLU A 189 0.10 -6.51 18.23
C GLU A 189 -1.31 -7.07 18.05
N LEU A 190 -2.32 -6.20 17.96
CA LEU A 190 -3.71 -6.61 17.74
C LEU A 190 -3.85 -7.41 16.44
N ARG A 191 -3.21 -6.94 15.39
CA ARG A 191 -3.28 -7.61 14.11
C ARG A 191 -2.58 -8.95 14.10
N LEU A 192 -1.43 -9.06 14.79
CA LEU A 192 -0.73 -10.32 15.00
C LEU A 192 -1.59 -11.31 15.79
N GLN A 193 -2.25 -10.84 16.85
CA GLN A 193 -3.19 -11.66 17.63
C GLN A 193 -4.29 -12.24 16.71
N ALA A 194 -4.92 -11.41 15.90
CA ALA A 194 -5.95 -11.87 14.96
C ALA A 194 -5.42 -12.88 13.93
N GLN A 195 -4.19 -12.68 13.43
CA GLN A 195 -3.54 -13.63 12.52
C GLN A 195 -3.24 -14.98 13.18
N CYS A 196 -2.83 -15.00 14.45
CA CYS A 196 -2.62 -16.22 15.22
C CYS A 196 -3.94 -16.97 15.46
N MET A 197 -4.98 -16.26 15.92
CA MET A 197 -6.32 -16.83 16.11
C MET A 197 -6.89 -17.40 14.80
N ARG A 198 -6.68 -16.72 13.68
CA ARG A 198 -7.10 -17.23 12.36
C ARG A 198 -6.34 -18.50 11.98
N THR A 199 -5.04 -18.57 12.27
CA THR A 199 -4.24 -19.78 12.03
C THR A 199 -4.78 -20.95 12.85
N GLU A 200 -5.10 -20.73 14.14
CA GLU A 200 -5.67 -21.73 15.03
C GLU A 200 -7.06 -22.17 14.57
N TYR A 201 -7.91 -21.25 14.12
CA TYR A 201 -9.22 -21.57 13.51
C TYR A 201 -9.08 -22.56 12.36
N PHE A 202 -8.10 -22.42 11.49
CA PHE A 202 -7.89 -23.37 10.39
C PHE A 202 -7.47 -24.78 10.83
N LEU A 203 -6.98 -24.91 12.06
CA LEU A 203 -6.61 -26.21 12.65
C LEU A 203 -7.75 -26.83 13.46
N THR A 204 -8.58 -26.00 14.11
CA THR A 204 -9.58 -26.45 15.10
C THR A 204 -11.01 -26.33 14.62
N GLU A 205 -11.27 -25.49 13.62
CA GLU A 205 -12.61 -25.13 13.13
C GLU A 205 -13.52 -24.49 14.21
N ASP A 206 -12.91 -23.87 15.27
CA ASP A 206 -13.67 -23.22 16.34
C ASP A 206 -14.26 -21.89 15.88
N GLU A 207 -15.58 -21.83 15.75
CA GLU A 207 -16.32 -20.63 15.31
C GLU A 207 -16.19 -19.43 16.29
N ASN A 208 -15.84 -19.66 17.56
CA ASN A 208 -15.57 -18.57 18.51
C ASN A 208 -14.25 -17.86 18.15
N LEU A 209 -13.22 -18.63 17.77
CA LEU A 209 -11.98 -18.06 17.25
C LEU A 209 -12.24 -17.23 15.99
N LYS A 210 -13.10 -17.75 15.09
CA LYS A 210 -13.48 -17.03 13.86
C LYS A 210 -14.18 -15.70 14.16
N ALA A 211 -15.13 -15.69 15.06
CA ALA A 211 -15.81 -14.47 15.46
C ALA A 211 -14.82 -13.47 16.06
N SER A 212 -13.94 -13.93 16.94
CA SER A 212 -12.94 -13.12 17.64
C SER A 212 -11.94 -12.46 16.68
N TYR A 213 -11.29 -13.22 15.80
CA TYR A 213 -10.31 -12.62 14.90
C TYR A 213 -10.94 -11.67 13.87
N ARG A 214 -12.17 -11.95 13.42
CA ARG A 214 -12.91 -11.05 12.53
C ARG A 214 -13.21 -9.72 13.20
N GLN A 215 -13.62 -9.76 14.46
CA GLN A 215 -13.85 -8.54 15.24
C GLN A 215 -12.56 -7.71 15.37
N ILE A 216 -11.43 -8.35 15.70
CA ILE A 216 -10.15 -7.66 15.80
C ILE A 216 -9.73 -7.07 14.44
N PHE A 217 -9.85 -7.81 13.34
CA PHE A 217 -9.54 -7.26 12.01
C PHE A 217 -10.43 -6.07 11.63
N SER A 218 -11.71 -6.10 12.01
CA SER A 218 -12.61 -4.96 11.82
C SER A 218 -12.12 -3.74 12.62
N THR A 219 -11.82 -3.92 13.90
CA THR A 219 -11.30 -2.86 14.78
C THR A 219 -10.01 -2.24 14.22
N VAL A 220 -9.03 -3.06 13.83
CA VAL A 220 -7.77 -2.53 13.30
C VAL A 220 -7.93 -1.89 11.92
N SER A 221 -8.95 -2.28 11.13
CA SER A 221 -9.28 -1.58 9.89
C SER A 221 -9.82 -0.18 10.18
N SER A 222 -10.75 -0.04 11.14
CA SER A 222 -11.27 1.25 11.57
C SER A 222 -10.17 2.16 12.13
N LEU A 223 -9.24 1.62 12.91
CA LEU A 223 -8.08 2.39 13.40
C LEU A 223 -7.24 2.97 12.24
N LEU A 224 -7.10 2.25 11.13
CA LEU A 224 -6.41 2.78 9.94
C LEU A 224 -7.20 3.91 9.28
N ASP A 225 -8.52 3.86 9.29
CA ASP A 225 -9.36 4.87 8.66
C ASP A 225 -9.50 6.13 9.53
N ASP A 226 -9.61 5.96 10.84
CA ASP A 226 -9.82 7.06 11.78
C ASP A 226 -8.55 7.87 12.08
N ASP A 227 -7.39 7.20 12.09
CA ASP A 227 -6.11 7.84 12.35
C ASP A 227 -5.67 8.71 11.15
N LEU A 228 -5.53 10.00 11.34
CA LEU A 228 -5.10 10.93 10.30
C LEU A 228 -3.58 10.90 10.06
N LEU A 229 -2.79 10.52 11.06
CA LEU A 229 -1.35 10.67 11.01
C LEU A 229 -0.69 9.49 10.26
N PRO A 230 0.32 9.74 9.40
CA PRO A 230 1.13 8.67 8.82
C PRO A 230 2.02 8.05 9.89
N ARG A 231 1.91 6.74 10.10
CA ARG A 231 2.63 6.02 11.14
C ARG A 231 3.78 5.20 10.59
N LYS A 232 4.85 5.08 11.37
CA LYS A 232 5.97 4.18 11.09
C LYS A 232 5.52 2.73 11.16
N MET A 233 6.20 1.87 10.42
CA MET A 233 6.12 0.43 10.62
C MET A 233 6.74 0.07 11.98
N THR A 234 6.11 -0.83 12.72
CA THR A 234 6.59 -1.29 14.03
C THR A 234 7.99 -1.90 13.93
N LYS A 235 8.24 -2.66 12.85
CA LYS A 235 9.56 -3.21 12.51
C LYS A 235 9.83 -3.13 11.02
N PRO A 236 11.09 -2.87 10.61
CA PRO A 236 11.46 -2.94 9.20
C PRO A 236 11.10 -4.31 8.59
N PRO A 237 10.78 -4.39 7.29
CA PRO A 237 10.29 -5.62 6.66
C PRO A 237 11.16 -6.86 6.91
N PHE A 238 12.48 -6.69 6.85
CA PHE A 238 13.44 -7.78 7.06
C PHE A 238 13.60 -8.19 8.52
N GLU A 239 13.44 -7.27 9.47
CA GLU A 239 13.46 -7.57 10.91
C GLU A 239 12.17 -8.26 11.35
N ALA A 240 11.02 -7.81 10.83
CA ALA A 240 9.74 -8.42 11.11
C ALA A 240 9.68 -9.89 10.67
N VAL A 241 10.31 -10.22 9.54
CA VAL A 241 10.41 -11.59 9.03
C VAL A 241 11.36 -12.43 9.90
N ALA A 242 12.52 -11.90 10.25
CA ALA A 242 13.50 -12.60 11.09
C ALA A 242 12.97 -12.89 12.51
N TRP A 243 12.23 -11.93 13.09
CA TRP A 243 11.67 -12.04 14.44
C TRP A 243 10.71 -13.23 14.61
N ARG A 244 9.88 -13.53 13.61
CA ARG A 244 8.95 -14.67 13.65
C ARG A 244 9.66 -16.02 13.57
N GLY A 245 10.77 -16.10 12.84
CA GLY A 245 11.59 -17.31 12.79
C GLY A 245 12.19 -17.69 14.14
N PHE A 246 12.46 -16.71 15.01
CA PHE A 246 13.04 -16.93 16.33
C PHE A 246 12.01 -17.37 17.40
N GLN A 247 10.76 -16.95 17.32
CA GLN A 247 9.75 -17.33 18.32
C GLN A 247 9.27 -18.79 18.18
N HIS A 248 9.21 -19.32 16.96
CA HIS A 248 8.82 -20.72 16.74
C HIS A 248 9.96 -21.74 16.93
N SER A 249 11.20 -21.30 17.13
CA SER A 249 12.33 -22.19 17.45
C SER A 249 12.51 -22.44 18.95
N ARG A 250 11.64 -21.86 19.80
CA ARG A 250 11.69 -22.00 21.27
C ARG A 250 10.48 -22.75 21.89
N MET A 251 9.62 -23.35 21.04
CA MET A 251 8.57 -24.27 21.49
C MET A 251 8.95 -25.72 21.00
#